data_83eaa42d6cf8854226277f202ea51a3a
#
_entry.id   83eaa42d6cf8854226277f202ea51a3a
#
_cell.length_a   1.000
_cell.length_b   1.000
_cell.length_c   1.000
_cell.angle_alpha   90.00
_cell.angle_beta   90.00
_cell.angle_gamma   90.00
#
_symmetry.space_group_name_H-M   'P 1'
#
loop_
_entity.id
_entity.type
_entity.pdbx_description
1 polymer ?
#
loop_
_entity_poly.entity_id
_entity_poly.type
_entity_poly.pdbx_seq_one_letter_code
_entity_poly.pdbx_strand_id
1 'polypeptide(L)'
;MTAATAGIDDVKRINDWLDGAHPSDAIRWAVENVTPGRLIVASSFGPTGMVNLHLLAQIAPQVPVAFVDTLYHFPETLAHAERVKAHYGLDVRVYRPAASREAFEEMHGERLWERDLDLFHRLTRVEPMKRALQGVEGWITGRRRDQSDSRVALAHVELGDRIKINPLTAWPSEDVWSFIRANDVPYNPLHDLGYQSLGDQPLTTPVSEEEHERAGRWRGTERLECGIHGLT
;
A
#
# COMPACT_ATOMS: atom_id res chain seq x y z
N MET A 1 1.43 23.80 13.80
CA MET A 1 0.19 23.09 14.19
C MET A 1 0.41 21.63 13.81
N THR A 2 0.35 20.71 14.74
CA THR A 2 0.40 19.26 14.42
C THR A 2 -0.93 18.87 13.76
N ALA A 3 -0.90 17.94 12.82
CA ALA A 3 -2.09 17.50 12.08
C ALA A 3 -3.23 16.97 12.98
N ALA A 4 -2.92 16.57 14.22
CA ALA A 4 -3.91 16.21 15.25
C ALA A 4 -4.83 17.38 15.70
N THR A 5 -4.51 18.64 15.33
CA THR A 5 -5.28 19.84 15.66
C THR A 5 -5.86 20.53 14.43
N ALA A 6 -5.69 19.97 13.24
CA ALA A 6 -6.24 20.54 11.99
C ALA A 6 -7.77 20.44 11.99
N GLY A 7 -8.45 21.56 11.85
CA GLY A 7 -9.89 21.61 11.65
C GLY A 7 -10.30 21.09 10.27
N ILE A 8 -11.59 20.80 10.06
CA ILE A 8 -12.14 20.31 8.78
C ILE A 8 -11.78 21.25 7.62
N ASP A 9 -11.81 22.57 7.85
CA ASP A 9 -11.46 23.59 6.83
C ASP A 9 -9.96 23.55 6.48
N ASP A 10 -9.09 23.21 7.43
CA ASP A 10 -7.66 23.04 7.18
C ASP A 10 -7.40 21.83 6.30
N VAL A 11 -8.07 20.71 6.56
CA VAL A 11 -7.94 19.49 5.76
C VAL A 11 -8.43 19.71 4.33
N LYS A 12 -9.55 20.43 4.15
CA LYS A 12 -10.04 20.76 2.82
C LYS A 12 -8.99 21.57 2.03
N ARG A 13 -8.44 22.63 2.64
CA ARG A 13 -7.40 23.46 1.99
C ARG A 13 -6.16 22.66 1.63
N ILE A 14 -5.74 21.73 2.49
CA ILE A 14 -4.59 20.84 2.22
C ILE A 14 -4.89 19.95 1.02
N ASN A 15 -6.07 19.34 0.98
CA ASN A 15 -6.46 18.45 -0.13
C ASN A 15 -6.61 19.24 -1.45
N ASP A 16 -7.19 20.43 -1.43
CA ASP A 16 -7.32 21.32 -2.60
C ASP A 16 -5.93 21.71 -3.14
N TRP A 17 -4.95 21.97 -2.27
CA TRP A 17 -3.57 22.24 -2.67
C TRP A 17 -2.88 21.00 -3.23
N LEU A 18 -3.01 19.85 -2.58
CA LEU A 18 -2.34 18.62 -3.00
C LEU A 18 -2.89 18.04 -4.30
N ASP A 19 -4.13 18.34 -4.66
CA ASP A 19 -4.78 17.79 -5.87
C ASP A 19 -4.08 18.23 -7.17
N GLY A 20 -3.38 19.38 -7.15
CA GLY A 20 -2.54 19.85 -8.27
C GLY A 20 -1.03 19.79 -8.02
N ALA A 21 -0.60 19.27 -6.85
CA ALA A 21 0.79 19.24 -6.45
C ALA A 21 1.50 17.94 -6.89
N HIS A 22 2.84 17.97 -6.88
CA HIS A 22 3.62 16.76 -7.11
C HIS A 22 3.52 15.82 -5.89
N PRO A 23 3.47 14.49 -6.06
CA PRO A 23 3.35 13.52 -4.94
C PRO A 23 4.38 13.70 -3.81
N SER A 24 5.56 14.22 -4.14
CA SER A 24 6.59 14.57 -3.15
C SER A 24 6.11 15.58 -2.11
N ASP A 25 5.18 16.47 -2.47
CA ASP A 25 4.69 17.52 -1.57
C ASP A 25 3.77 16.94 -0.50
N ALA A 26 2.99 15.91 -0.85
CA ALA A 26 2.20 15.16 0.14
C ALA A 26 3.09 14.39 1.12
N ILE A 27 4.22 13.83 0.64
CA ILE A 27 5.21 13.17 1.51
C ILE A 27 5.89 14.19 2.43
N ARG A 28 6.34 15.34 1.91
CA ARG A 28 6.91 16.42 2.72
C ARG A 28 5.94 16.91 3.78
N TRP A 29 4.70 17.17 3.37
CA TRP A 29 3.63 17.55 4.29
C TRP A 29 3.47 16.53 5.43
N ALA A 30 3.44 15.22 5.10
CA ALA A 30 3.31 14.17 6.11
C ALA A 30 4.50 14.19 7.10
N VAL A 31 5.73 14.34 6.61
CA VAL A 31 6.94 14.40 7.44
C VAL A 31 6.95 15.61 8.37
N GLU A 32 6.43 16.76 7.91
CA GLU A 32 6.38 18.00 8.66
C GLU A 32 5.24 18.05 9.69
N ASN A 33 4.13 17.33 9.44
CA ASN A 33 2.90 17.47 10.22
C ASN A 33 2.57 16.24 11.10
N VAL A 34 3.25 15.11 10.91
CA VAL A 34 3.15 13.94 11.80
C VAL A 34 4.32 13.95 12.79
N THR A 35 4.05 13.58 14.02
CA THR A 35 5.09 13.53 15.06
C THR A 35 6.28 12.67 14.61
N PRO A 36 7.53 13.13 14.74
CA PRO A 36 8.70 12.35 14.40
C PRO A 36 8.70 10.96 15.04
N GLY A 37 8.96 9.93 14.22
CA GLY A 37 8.92 8.53 14.65
C GLY A 37 7.53 7.90 14.71
N ARG A 38 6.46 8.65 14.40
CA ARG A 38 5.08 8.14 14.37
C ARG A 38 4.46 8.13 12.98
N LEU A 39 5.27 8.34 11.93
CA LEU A 39 4.91 8.18 10.53
C LEU A 39 5.48 6.88 9.99
N ILE A 40 4.70 6.13 9.19
CA ILE A 40 5.17 4.98 8.43
C ILE A 40 4.68 5.03 6.98
N VAL A 41 5.33 4.27 6.10
CA VAL A 41 4.81 3.98 4.77
C VAL A 41 4.35 2.52 4.73
N ALA A 42 3.09 2.26 4.37
CA ALA A 42 2.63 0.90 4.10
C ALA A 42 2.80 0.57 2.61
N SER A 43 3.57 -0.45 2.30
CA SER A 43 3.83 -0.85 0.92
C SER A 43 3.79 -2.37 0.76
N SER A 44 3.18 -2.82 -0.34
CA SER A 44 3.31 -4.18 -0.87
C SER A 44 4.21 -4.23 -2.12
N PHE A 45 5.01 -3.18 -2.35
CA PHE A 45 5.94 -3.04 -3.47
C PHE A 45 5.29 -3.12 -4.86
N GLY A 46 4.00 -2.82 -4.96
CA GLY A 46 3.34 -2.57 -6.25
C GLY A 46 3.72 -1.21 -6.84
N PRO A 47 3.38 -0.91 -8.11
CA PRO A 47 3.87 0.26 -8.84
C PRO A 47 3.69 1.58 -8.09
N THR A 48 2.50 1.87 -7.59
CA THR A 48 2.23 3.09 -6.80
C THR A 48 3.05 3.13 -5.50
N GLY A 49 3.20 1.99 -4.83
CA GLY A 49 4.07 1.86 -3.66
C GLY A 49 5.53 2.16 -4.00
N MET A 50 6.00 1.72 -5.17
CA MET A 50 7.37 1.95 -5.60
C MET A 50 7.68 3.43 -5.89
N VAL A 51 6.74 4.17 -6.48
CA VAL A 51 6.86 5.64 -6.62
C VAL A 51 6.96 6.29 -5.24
N ASN A 52 6.09 5.93 -4.29
CA ASN A 52 6.18 6.43 -2.92
C ASN A 52 7.54 6.15 -2.27
N LEU A 53 8.07 4.92 -2.41
CA LEU A 53 9.35 4.54 -1.81
C LEU A 53 10.53 5.25 -2.46
N HIS A 54 10.50 5.47 -3.79
CA HIS A 54 11.50 6.25 -4.50
C HIS A 54 11.56 7.70 -4.00
N LEU A 55 10.41 8.34 -3.88
CA LEU A 55 10.32 9.71 -3.36
C LEU A 55 10.68 9.78 -1.87
N LEU A 56 10.25 8.80 -1.07
CA LEU A 56 10.57 8.71 0.35
C LEU A 56 12.08 8.60 0.58
N ALA A 57 12.77 7.79 -0.20
CA ALA A 57 14.22 7.62 -0.09
C ALA A 57 14.99 8.93 -0.29
N GLN A 58 14.44 9.86 -1.07
CA GLN A 58 15.03 11.17 -1.31
C GLN A 58 14.66 12.21 -0.24
N ILE A 59 13.46 12.09 0.34
CA ILE A 59 12.89 13.12 1.23
C ILE A 59 13.12 12.79 2.70
N ALA A 60 12.84 11.55 3.09
CA ALA A 60 12.83 11.11 4.49
C ALA A 60 13.16 9.62 4.61
N PRO A 61 14.38 9.18 4.25
CA PRO A 61 14.78 7.76 4.26
C PRO A 61 14.71 7.11 5.65
N GLN A 62 14.64 7.91 6.72
CA GLN A 62 14.50 7.44 8.10
C GLN A 62 13.06 6.99 8.45
N VAL A 63 12.05 7.32 7.63
CA VAL A 63 10.66 6.87 7.86
C VAL A 63 10.56 5.37 7.54
N PRO A 64 10.12 4.53 8.48
CA PRO A 64 10.07 3.10 8.27
C PRO A 64 8.98 2.69 7.26
N VAL A 65 9.24 1.60 6.56
CA VAL A 65 8.32 0.98 5.62
C VAL A 65 7.73 -0.28 6.25
N ALA A 66 6.41 -0.33 6.41
CA ALA A 66 5.70 -1.53 6.86
C ALA A 66 5.32 -2.39 5.65
N PHE A 67 5.84 -3.60 5.62
CA PHE A 67 5.46 -4.65 4.68
C PHE A 67 4.71 -5.75 5.40
N VAL A 68 3.48 -6.01 4.98
CA VAL A 68 2.71 -7.17 5.47
C VAL A 68 3.02 -8.36 4.56
N ASP A 69 3.85 -9.28 5.06
CA ASP A 69 4.08 -10.57 4.43
C ASP A 69 2.98 -11.54 4.87
N THR A 70 2.06 -11.83 3.96
CA THR A 70 0.88 -12.67 4.20
C THR A 70 1.18 -14.16 4.28
N LEU A 71 2.44 -14.58 4.00
CA LEU A 71 2.91 -15.96 3.79
C LEU A 71 2.42 -16.57 2.47
N TYR A 72 1.67 -15.84 1.66
CA TYR A 72 1.08 -16.29 0.39
C TYR A 72 1.47 -15.39 -0.80
N HIS A 73 2.48 -14.53 -0.63
CA HIS A 73 3.01 -13.75 -1.74
C HIS A 73 3.73 -14.63 -2.78
N PHE A 74 3.80 -14.13 -4.00
CA PHE A 74 4.70 -14.67 -5.02
C PHE A 74 6.16 -14.60 -4.53
N PRO A 75 6.99 -15.60 -4.84
CA PRO A 75 8.44 -15.53 -4.56
C PRO A 75 9.09 -14.28 -5.15
N GLU A 76 8.66 -13.85 -6.33
CA GLU A 76 9.11 -12.64 -7.01
C GLU A 76 8.81 -11.38 -6.21
N THR A 77 7.67 -11.33 -5.51
CA THR A 77 7.32 -10.19 -4.64
C THR A 77 8.25 -10.12 -3.43
N LEU A 78 8.55 -11.25 -2.80
CA LEU A 78 9.48 -11.30 -1.68
C LEU A 78 10.90 -10.93 -2.11
N ALA A 79 11.37 -11.47 -3.23
CA ALA A 79 12.67 -11.13 -3.79
C ALA A 79 12.76 -9.66 -4.22
N HIS A 80 11.67 -9.09 -4.75
CA HIS A 80 11.60 -7.68 -5.10
C HIS A 80 11.67 -6.80 -3.85
N ALA A 81 10.98 -7.14 -2.77
CA ALA A 81 11.03 -6.41 -1.50
C ALA A 81 12.47 -6.32 -0.96
N GLU A 82 13.22 -7.42 -0.98
CA GLU A 82 14.63 -7.42 -0.56
C GLU A 82 15.54 -6.60 -1.49
N ARG A 83 15.33 -6.65 -2.82
CA ARG A 83 16.05 -5.79 -3.77
C ARG A 83 15.79 -4.31 -3.51
N VAL A 84 14.53 -3.92 -3.28
CA VAL A 84 14.14 -2.53 -3.01
C VAL A 84 14.74 -2.03 -1.71
N LYS A 85 14.68 -2.85 -0.65
CA LYS A 85 15.31 -2.56 0.64
C LYS A 85 16.81 -2.27 0.48
N ALA A 86 17.52 -3.12 -0.26
CA ALA A 86 18.96 -2.95 -0.50
C ALA A 86 19.25 -1.72 -1.40
N HIS A 87 18.43 -1.51 -2.44
CA HIS A 87 18.62 -0.43 -3.42
C HIS A 87 18.48 0.96 -2.80
N TYR A 88 17.47 1.17 -1.95
CA TYR A 88 17.20 2.46 -1.33
C TYR A 88 17.74 2.59 0.10
N GLY A 89 18.24 1.53 0.73
CA GLY A 89 18.69 1.54 2.11
C GLY A 89 17.57 1.81 3.14
N LEU A 90 16.31 1.47 2.80
CA LEU A 90 15.15 1.76 3.64
C LEU A 90 15.01 0.79 4.82
N ASP A 91 14.49 1.28 5.96
CA ASP A 91 14.09 0.45 7.10
C ASP A 91 12.76 -0.27 6.81
N VAL A 92 12.85 -1.42 6.13
CA VAL A 92 11.68 -2.26 5.82
C VAL A 92 11.41 -3.21 6.98
N ARG A 93 10.29 -3.01 7.66
CA ARG A 93 9.80 -3.83 8.77
C ARG A 93 8.73 -4.78 8.26
N VAL A 94 8.99 -6.08 8.42
CA VAL A 94 8.11 -7.14 7.92
C VAL A 94 7.16 -7.59 9.03
N TYR A 95 5.87 -7.55 8.76
CA TYR A 95 4.80 -7.97 9.67
C TYR A 95 4.10 -9.20 9.08
N ARG A 96 4.13 -10.31 9.83
CA ARG A 96 3.57 -11.61 9.41
C ARG A 96 2.39 -12.02 10.29
N PRO A 97 1.54 -12.96 9.84
CA PRO A 97 0.64 -13.70 10.74
C PRO A 97 1.40 -14.23 11.97
N ALA A 98 0.67 -14.50 13.05
CA ALA A 98 1.28 -14.98 14.29
C ALA A 98 1.85 -16.41 14.16
N ALA A 99 1.28 -17.22 13.26
CA ALA A 99 1.71 -18.60 12.98
C ALA A 99 2.54 -18.67 11.69
N SER A 100 3.37 -19.70 11.54
CA SER A 100 3.96 -20.05 10.25
C SER A 100 2.87 -20.52 9.28
N ARG A 101 3.19 -20.64 7.99
CA ARG A 101 2.22 -21.10 6.98
C ARG A 101 1.70 -22.50 7.32
N GLU A 102 2.59 -23.40 7.70
CA GLU A 102 2.26 -24.78 8.06
C GLU A 102 1.32 -24.84 9.27
N ALA A 103 1.64 -24.13 10.34
CA ALA A 103 0.80 -24.06 11.55
C ALA A 103 -0.53 -23.35 11.28
N PHE A 104 -0.57 -22.36 10.38
CA PHE A 104 -1.78 -21.69 9.93
C PHE A 104 -2.71 -22.67 9.17
N GLU A 105 -2.13 -23.43 8.22
CA GLU A 105 -2.87 -24.41 7.42
C GLU A 105 -3.32 -25.61 8.27
N GLU A 106 -2.53 -26.03 9.28
CA GLU A 106 -2.95 -27.05 10.24
C GLU A 106 -4.16 -26.59 11.08
N MET A 107 -4.14 -25.33 11.55
CA MET A 107 -5.19 -24.78 12.41
C MET A 107 -6.48 -24.47 11.64
N HIS A 108 -6.39 -23.91 10.45
CA HIS A 108 -7.53 -23.41 9.68
C HIS A 108 -7.88 -24.27 8.46
N GLY A 109 -7.05 -25.28 8.16
CA GLY A 109 -7.11 -26.11 6.95
C GLY A 109 -6.47 -25.41 5.75
N GLU A 110 -6.02 -26.20 4.78
CA GLU A 110 -5.51 -25.69 3.51
C GLU A 110 -6.57 -24.87 2.77
N ARG A 111 -6.12 -23.90 1.97
CA ARG A 111 -6.95 -23.07 1.09
C ARG A 111 -8.12 -22.37 1.82
N LEU A 112 -7.84 -21.83 3.01
CA LEU A 112 -8.85 -21.07 3.77
C LEU A 112 -9.52 -19.97 2.93
N TRP A 113 -8.79 -19.34 2.00
CA TRP A 113 -9.30 -18.28 1.10
C TRP A 113 -10.47 -18.71 0.21
N GLU A 114 -10.68 -20.03 -0.03
CA GLU A 114 -11.81 -20.55 -0.82
C GLU A 114 -13.05 -20.78 0.04
N ARG A 115 -12.87 -20.93 1.36
CA ARG A 115 -13.97 -21.24 2.29
C ARG A 115 -14.39 -20.02 3.10
N ASP A 116 -13.43 -19.18 3.50
CA ASP A 116 -13.64 -17.97 4.28
C ASP A 116 -12.56 -16.94 3.95
N LEU A 117 -12.79 -16.18 2.87
CA LEU A 117 -11.87 -15.13 2.40
C LEU A 117 -11.75 -13.98 3.41
N ASP A 118 -12.80 -13.70 4.21
CA ASP A 118 -12.77 -12.65 5.21
C ASP A 118 -11.88 -13.03 6.39
N LEU A 119 -12.02 -14.25 6.88
CA LEU A 119 -11.14 -14.79 7.93
C LEU A 119 -9.70 -14.85 7.44
N PHE A 120 -9.46 -15.34 6.21
CA PHE A 120 -8.13 -15.39 5.61
C PHE A 120 -7.48 -14.01 5.59
N HIS A 121 -8.15 -12.99 5.04
CA HIS A 121 -7.60 -11.63 4.99
C HIS A 121 -7.45 -11.01 6.38
N ARG A 122 -8.38 -11.27 7.29
CA ARG A 122 -8.27 -10.78 8.67
C ARG A 122 -6.99 -11.28 9.33
N LEU A 123 -6.71 -12.57 9.25
CA LEU A 123 -5.57 -13.19 9.92
C LEU A 123 -4.24 -12.89 9.22
N THR A 124 -4.23 -12.88 7.86
CA THR A 124 -3.00 -12.74 7.09
C THR A 124 -2.62 -11.29 6.76
N ARG A 125 -3.57 -10.35 6.80
CA ARG A 125 -3.34 -8.95 6.41
C ARG A 125 -3.72 -7.94 7.49
N VAL A 126 -4.96 -8.03 7.99
CA VAL A 126 -5.51 -7.00 8.89
C VAL A 126 -4.82 -7.04 10.25
N GLU A 127 -4.68 -8.21 10.87
CA GLU A 127 -4.02 -8.36 12.17
C GLU A 127 -2.52 -7.99 12.12
N PRO A 128 -1.72 -8.42 11.12
CA PRO A 128 -0.36 -7.90 10.96
C PRO A 128 -0.30 -6.39 10.77
N MET A 129 -1.19 -5.80 9.97
CA MET A 129 -1.23 -4.35 9.75
C MET A 129 -1.61 -3.59 11.02
N LYS A 130 -2.55 -4.10 11.83
CA LYS A 130 -2.85 -3.52 13.15
C LYS A 130 -1.62 -3.45 14.05
N ARG A 131 -0.76 -4.46 14.03
CA ARG A 131 0.51 -4.43 14.77
C ARG A 131 1.47 -3.39 14.20
N ALA A 132 1.55 -3.26 12.87
CA ALA A 132 2.36 -2.23 12.23
C ALA A 132 1.93 -0.81 12.60
N LEU A 133 0.63 -0.62 12.83
CA LEU A 133 0.04 0.68 13.17
C LEU A 133 0.06 1.02 14.68
N GLN A 134 0.62 0.17 15.53
CA GLN A 134 0.73 0.47 16.96
C GLN A 134 1.65 1.66 17.22
N GLY A 135 1.14 2.70 17.89
CA GLY A 135 1.87 3.93 18.17
C GLY A 135 2.06 4.86 16.96
N VAL A 136 1.50 4.52 15.80
CA VAL A 136 1.55 5.33 14.57
C VAL A 136 0.45 6.38 14.59
N GLU A 137 0.78 7.62 14.24
CA GLU A 137 -0.16 8.75 14.07
C GLU A 137 -0.52 9.00 12.63
N GLY A 138 0.42 8.70 11.71
CA GLY A 138 0.21 8.89 10.27
C GLY A 138 0.78 7.75 9.45
N TRP A 139 0.14 7.42 8.34
CA TRP A 139 0.65 6.42 7.42
C TRP A 139 0.40 6.77 5.96
N ILE A 140 1.46 6.65 5.17
CA ILE A 140 1.44 6.86 3.72
C ILE A 140 1.01 5.57 3.04
N THR A 141 0.09 5.67 2.08
CA THR A 141 -0.44 4.53 1.33
C THR A 141 -0.28 4.72 -0.18
N GLY A 142 -0.37 3.62 -0.92
CA GLY A 142 -0.32 3.61 -2.39
C GLY A 142 -1.71 3.55 -3.03
N ARG A 143 -2.73 4.24 -2.49
CA ARG A 143 -4.07 4.28 -3.07
C ARG A 143 -4.18 5.40 -4.10
N ARG A 144 -4.94 5.14 -5.18
CA ARG A 144 -5.27 6.11 -6.24
C ARG A 144 -6.77 6.06 -6.54
N ARG A 145 -7.32 7.15 -7.06
CA ARG A 145 -8.75 7.26 -7.43
C ARG A 145 -9.14 6.29 -8.55
N ASP A 146 -8.26 6.09 -9.52
CA ASP A 146 -8.51 5.22 -10.70
C ASP A 146 -8.47 3.72 -10.42
N GLN A 147 -8.08 3.30 -9.22
CA GLN A 147 -7.92 1.88 -8.89
C GLN A 147 -9.24 1.13 -8.68
N SER A 148 -10.33 1.80 -8.36
CA SER A 148 -11.68 1.23 -8.24
C SER A 148 -12.73 2.32 -8.02
N ASP A 149 -13.98 2.01 -8.34
CA ASP A 149 -15.12 2.91 -8.11
C ASP A 149 -15.25 3.31 -6.63
N SER A 150 -14.88 2.42 -5.71
CA SER A 150 -14.88 2.71 -4.27
C SER A 150 -13.88 3.78 -3.86
N ARG A 151 -12.93 4.16 -4.74
CA ARG A 151 -11.86 5.13 -4.47
C ARG A 151 -12.01 6.47 -5.20
N VAL A 152 -13.05 6.66 -6.00
CA VAL A 152 -13.26 7.90 -6.77
C VAL A 152 -13.21 9.16 -5.90
N ALA A 153 -13.73 9.09 -4.67
CA ALA A 153 -13.74 10.19 -3.71
C ALA A 153 -12.52 10.22 -2.77
N LEU A 154 -11.45 9.45 -3.09
CA LEU A 154 -10.26 9.37 -2.24
C LEU A 154 -9.58 10.74 -2.11
N ALA A 155 -9.30 11.14 -0.88
CA ALA A 155 -8.57 12.36 -0.56
C ALA A 155 -7.07 12.09 -0.41
N HIS A 156 -6.23 13.10 -0.63
CA HIS A 156 -4.78 13.03 -0.36
C HIS A 156 -4.50 12.84 1.13
N VAL A 157 -5.25 13.57 1.97
CA VAL A 157 -5.19 13.47 3.44
C VAL A 157 -6.58 13.13 3.97
N GLU A 158 -6.67 12.02 4.69
CA GLU A 158 -7.87 11.57 5.37
C GLU A 158 -7.62 11.58 6.88
N LEU A 159 -8.50 12.23 7.65
CA LEU A 159 -8.46 12.21 9.11
C LEU A 159 -9.37 11.10 9.66
N GLY A 160 -8.86 10.42 10.68
CA GLY A 160 -9.55 9.40 11.46
C GLY A 160 -8.80 9.25 12.77
N ASP A 161 -8.80 8.07 13.37
CA ASP A 161 -7.93 7.77 14.53
C ASP A 161 -6.45 7.95 14.17
N ARG A 162 -6.13 7.82 12.89
CA ARG A 162 -4.82 8.09 12.28
C ARG A 162 -4.99 8.90 11.00
N ILE A 163 -3.97 9.65 10.68
CA ILE A 163 -3.90 10.39 9.43
C ILE A 163 -3.47 9.43 8.32
N LYS A 164 -4.27 9.29 7.27
CA LYS A 164 -3.86 8.59 6.04
C LYS A 164 -3.44 9.60 5.01
N ILE A 165 -2.30 9.34 4.40
CA ILE A 165 -1.75 10.17 3.33
C ILE A 165 -1.63 9.33 2.06
N ASN A 166 -2.23 9.81 0.98
CA ASN A 166 -2.29 9.15 -0.32
C ASN A 166 -1.62 10.05 -1.38
N PRO A 167 -0.29 10.04 -1.51
CA PRO A 167 0.41 11.02 -2.35
C PRO A 167 0.02 10.98 -3.83
N LEU A 168 -0.28 9.76 -4.34
CA LEU A 168 -0.60 9.55 -5.75
C LEU A 168 -2.10 9.50 -6.05
N THR A 169 -2.95 10.04 -5.17
CA THR A 169 -4.41 9.99 -5.29
C THR A 169 -4.92 10.40 -6.67
N ALA A 170 -4.39 11.48 -7.23
CA ALA A 170 -4.82 12.05 -8.51
C ALA A 170 -4.08 11.46 -9.74
N TRP A 171 -3.03 10.65 -9.54
CA TRP A 171 -2.26 10.09 -10.63
C TRP A 171 -2.96 8.87 -11.25
N PRO A 172 -3.21 8.86 -12.57
CA PRO A 172 -3.63 7.66 -13.26
C PRO A 172 -2.49 6.63 -13.35
N SER A 173 -2.83 5.39 -13.66
CA SER A 173 -1.86 4.29 -13.80
C SER A 173 -0.76 4.62 -14.82
N GLU A 174 -1.12 5.32 -15.89
CA GLU A 174 -0.19 5.74 -16.95
C GLU A 174 0.92 6.66 -16.41
N ASP A 175 0.57 7.64 -15.58
CA ASP A 175 1.54 8.56 -14.96
C ASP A 175 2.46 7.83 -13.99
N VAL A 176 1.93 6.87 -13.22
CA VAL A 176 2.73 6.02 -12.33
C VAL A 176 3.78 5.25 -13.13
N TRP A 177 3.40 4.59 -14.21
CA TRP A 177 4.32 3.84 -15.06
C TRP A 177 5.29 4.72 -15.84
N SER A 178 4.85 5.91 -16.26
CA SER A 178 5.73 6.90 -16.90
C SER A 178 6.81 7.39 -15.95
N PHE A 179 6.44 7.67 -14.70
CA PHE A 179 7.40 8.02 -13.66
C PHE A 179 8.39 6.89 -13.36
N ILE A 180 7.91 5.64 -13.24
CA ILE A 180 8.75 4.45 -12.99
C ILE A 180 9.81 4.32 -14.09
N ARG A 181 9.41 4.42 -15.37
CA ARG A 181 10.34 4.32 -16.50
C ARG A 181 11.31 5.49 -16.59
N ALA A 182 10.83 6.72 -16.35
CA ALA A 182 11.64 7.92 -16.46
C ALA A 182 12.72 8.06 -15.37
N ASN A 183 12.50 7.39 -14.22
CA ASN A 183 13.39 7.48 -13.06
C ASN A 183 14.08 6.15 -12.73
N ASP A 184 14.02 5.14 -13.60
CA ASP A 184 14.59 3.81 -13.41
C ASP A 184 14.18 3.17 -12.06
N VAL A 185 12.92 3.41 -11.64
CA VAL A 185 12.39 2.87 -10.38
C VAL A 185 12.26 1.36 -10.50
N PRO A 186 12.84 0.58 -9.57
CA PRO A 186 12.68 -0.87 -9.58
C PRO A 186 11.22 -1.28 -9.49
N TYR A 187 10.79 -2.28 -10.26
CA TYR A 187 9.45 -2.86 -10.17
C TYR A 187 9.48 -4.38 -10.19
N ASN A 188 8.37 -5.00 -9.81
CA ASN A 188 8.25 -6.46 -9.77
C ASN A 188 8.16 -7.02 -11.20
N PRO A 189 9.01 -8.00 -11.58
CA PRO A 189 9.04 -8.55 -12.95
C PRO A 189 7.74 -9.24 -13.38
N LEU A 190 6.86 -9.61 -12.46
CA LEU A 190 5.55 -10.16 -12.80
C LEU A 190 4.67 -9.17 -13.59
N HIS A 191 4.95 -7.86 -13.49
CA HIS A 191 4.25 -6.88 -14.33
C HIS A 191 4.51 -7.07 -15.83
N ASP A 192 5.71 -7.52 -16.19
CA ASP A 192 6.06 -7.85 -17.58
C ASP A 192 5.35 -9.13 -18.08
N LEU A 193 4.78 -9.91 -17.17
CA LEU A 193 4.01 -11.13 -17.44
C LEU A 193 2.49 -10.91 -17.36
N GLY A 194 2.02 -9.66 -17.44
CA GLY A 194 0.60 -9.31 -17.47
C GLY A 194 -0.07 -9.22 -16.10
N TYR A 195 0.67 -9.32 -14.99
CA TYR A 195 0.12 -9.08 -13.66
C TYR A 195 0.08 -7.58 -13.36
N GLN A 196 -1.00 -6.89 -13.71
CA GLN A 196 -1.10 -5.45 -13.48
C GLN A 196 -1.28 -5.07 -12.00
N SER A 197 -1.84 -5.97 -11.18
CA SER A 197 -1.97 -5.78 -9.73
C SER A 197 -1.58 -7.06 -8.99
N LEU A 198 -0.68 -6.96 -8.01
CA LEU A 198 -0.16 -8.10 -7.26
C LEU A 198 -0.73 -8.18 -5.85
N GLY A 199 -0.93 -9.39 -5.36
CA GLY A 199 -1.35 -9.72 -4.00
C GLY A 199 -0.93 -11.12 -3.62
N ASP A 200 -1.82 -11.85 -2.92
CA ASP A 200 -1.58 -13.27 -2.62
C ASP A 200 -1.58 -14.08 -3.92
N GLN A 201 -0.60 -14.94 -4.08
CA GLN A 201 -0.44 -15.76 -5.26
C GLN A 201 -1.72 -16.56 -5.63
N PRO A 202 -2.38 -17.26 -4.69
CA PRO A 202 -3.58 -18.02 -5.02
C PRO A 202 -4.80 -17.17 -5.37
N LEU A 203 -4.75 -15.85 -5.15
CA LEU A 203 -5.84 -14.90 -5.38
C LEU A 203 -5.50 -13.85 -6.44
N THR A 204 -4.48 -14.11 -7.25
CA THR A 204 -4.00 -13.15 -8.26
C THR A 204 -3.71 -13.87 -9.58
N THR A 205 -4.31 -13.37 -10.65
CA THR A 205 -4.09 -13.86 -12.02
C THR A 205 -3.65 -12.69 -12.92
N PRO A 206 -2.96 -12.96 -14.03
CA PRO A 206 -2.70 -11.94 -15.03
C PRO A 206 -4.02 -11.44 -15.64
N VAL A 207 -3.98 -10.26 -16.25
CA VAL A 207 -5.09 -9.62 -16.94
C VAL A 207 -4.70 -9.30 -18.38
N SER A 208 -5.70 -9.23 -19.27
CA SER A 208 -5.51 -8.74 -20.63
C SER A 208 -5.36 -7.20 -20.62
N GLU A 209 -4.90 -6.62 -21.74
CA GLU A 209 -4.76 -5.16 -21.90
C GLU A 209 -6.12 -4.42 -21.82
N GLU A 210 -7.21 -5.11 -22.13
CA GLU A 210 -8.58 -4.55 -22.12
C GLU A 210 -9.24 -4.60 -20.72
N GLU A 211 -8.67 -5.39 -19.80
CA GLU A 211 -9.22 -5.52 -18.44
C GLU A 211 -8.68 -4.42 -17.52
N HIS A 212 -9.49 -4.02 -16.54
CA HIS A 212 -9.06 -3.12 -15.48
C HIS A 212 -7.86 -3.71 -14.69
N GLU A 213 -6.89 -2.89 -14.28
CA GLU A 213 -5.64 -3.32 -13.61
C GLU A 213 -5.86 -4.28 -12.42
N ARG A 214 -7.00 -4.19 -11.74
CA ARG A 214 -7.34 -5.04 -10.59
C ARG A 214 -8.27 -6.22 -10.92
N ALA A 215 -8.66 -6.42 -12.18
CA ALA A 215 -9.54 -7.53 -12.57
C ALA A 215 -8.94 -8.91 -12.26
N GLY A 216 -7.61 -9.02 -12.22
CA GLY A 216 -6.91 -10.23 -11.79
C GLY A 216 -6.91 -10.50 -10.29
N ARG A 217 -7.39 -9.56 -9.45
CA ARG A 217 -7.45 -9.71 -7.99
C ARG A 217 -8.78 -10.31 -7.57
N TRP A 218 -8.72 -11.38 -6.77
CA TRP A 218 -9.93 -12.07 -6.25
C TRP A 218 -10.92 -12.46 -7.34
N ARG A 219 -10.43 -12.81 -8.54
CA ARG A 219 -11.27 -13.19 -9.69
C ARG A 219 -12.30 -14.26 -9.30
N GLY A 220 -13.55 -14.02 -9.68
CA GLY A 220 -14.68 -14.90 -9.31
C GLY A 220 -15.32 -14.58 -7.95
N THR A 221 -14.91 -13.50 -7.29
CA THR A 221 -15.56 -12.99 -6.07
C THR A 221 -16.07 -11.56 -6.27
N GLU A 222 -16.97 -11.10 -5.40
CA GLU A 222 -17.44 -9.70 -5.39
C GLU A 222 -16.49 -8.76 -4.62
N ARG A 223 -15.33 -9.24 -4.18
CA ARG A 223 -14.41 -8.47 -3.34
C ARG A 223 -13.62 -7.44 -4.14
N LEU A 224 -13.60 -6.20 -3.66
CA LEU A 224 -12.85 -5.08 -4.24
C LEU A 224 -11.64 -4.67 -3.40
N GLU A 225 -11.65 -4.98 -2.08
CA GLU A 225 -10.64 -4.52 -1.12
C GLU A 225 -10.24 -5.61 -0.12
N CYS A 226 -8.99 -5.59 0.35
CA CYS A 226 -8.47 -6.57 1.30
C CYS A 226 -8.75 -6.25 2.79
N GLY A 227 -9.42 -5.13 3.07
CA GLY A 227 -9.78 -4.70 4.42
C GLY A 227 -8.72 -3.91 5.19
N ILE A 228 -7.45 -3.84 4.75
CA ILE A 228 -6.38 -3.07 5.44
C ILE A 228 -6.75 -1.59 5.55
N HIS A 229 -7.33 -1.01 4.50
CA HIS A 229 -7.65 0.41 4.47
C HIS A 229 -8.88 0.82 5.29
N GLY A 230 -9.61 -0.16 5.85
CA GLY A 230 -10.64 0.08 6.87
C GLY A 230 -10.08 0.37 8.26
N LEU A 231 -8.76 0.21 8.48
CA LEU A 231 -8.09 0.58 9.73
C LEU A 231 -7.93 2.10 9.78
N THR A 232 -8.65 2.73 10.67
CA THR A 232 -8.60 4.18 10.94
C THR A 232 -7.98 4.44 12.27
#